data_c67b1244e83982f44b48a9ecb0e90780
#
_entry.id   c67b1244e83982f44b48a9ecb0e90780
#
_cell.length_a   1.000
_cell.length_b   1.000
_cell.length_c   1.000
_cell.angle_alpha   90.00
_cell.angle_beta   90.00
_cell.angle_gamma   90.00
#
_symmetry.space_group_name_H-M   'P 1'
#
loop_
_entity.id
_entity.type
_entity.pdbx_description
1 polymer ?
#
loop_
_entity_poly.entity_id
_entity_poly.type
_entity_poly.pdbx_seq_one_letter_code
_entity_poly.pdbx_strand_id
1 'polypeptide(L)'
;MVVFDEAHNLSSALSEIHSPRVTRDMLALSLRQLEAYHARYADRLSSLSHSFLIHLQTVLRALLAVLTSPPPALGRVSVLRTDAFLRMLRVEDINLFDLLRFVAAKRILFKLNGFVDRMRGEESGGGGKGEGEIGGKSEGGGKKESEGLAPISHFPVVLAFIGALTSDSEDTKIVVDCGDTPFVQLLLLNPESHFETIIQDARSVIITGGTLQPVSLHRSSHL
;
A
#
# COMPACT_ATOMS: atom_id res chain seq x y z
N MET A 1 -17.60 -9.35 -23.58
CA MET A 1 -18.84 -8.95 -22.89
C MET A 1 -18.55 -8.87 -21.42
N VAL A 2 -18.87 -7.74 -20.79
CA VAL A 2 -18.74 -7.52 -19.35
C VAL A 2 -20.14 -7.24 -18.80
N VAL A 3 -20.47 -7.84 -17.67
CA VAL A 3 -21.75 -7.63 -16.99
C VAL A 3 -21.46 -7.10 -15.58
N PHE A 4 -22.02 -5.94 -15.25
CA PHE A 4 -21.99 -5.38 -13.91
C PHE A 4 -23.36 -5.58 -13.28
N ASP A 5 -23.38 -6.41 -12.25
CA ASP A 5 -24.56 -6.55 -11.41
C ASP A 5 -24.45 -5.63 -10.20
N GLU A 6 -25.59 -5.18 -9.66
CA GLU A 6 -25.66 -4.20 -8.57
C GLU A 6 -24.87 -2.92 -8.87
N ALA A 7 -24.98 -2.38 -10.08
CA ALA A 7 -24.18 -1.28 -10.62
C ALA A 7 -24.33 0.04 -9.84
N HIS A 8 -25.28 0.15 -8.93
CA HIS A 8 -25.37 1.32 -8.04
C HIS A 8 -24.14 1.49 -7.15
N ASN A 9 -23.36 0.44 -6.91
CA ASN A 9 -22.12 0.45 -6.14
C ASN A 9 -20.86 0.63 -7.03
N LEU A 10 -21.00 0.61 -8.34
CA LEU A 10 -19.87 0.57 -9.26
C LEU A 10 -18.91 1.76 -9.08
N SER A 11 -19.46 2.97 -9.02
CA SER A 11 -18.67 4.19 -8.83
C SER A 11 -17.92 4.17 -7.50
N SER A 12 -18.57 3.75 -6.41
CA SER A 12 -17.95 3.64 -5.09
C SER A 12 -16.87 2.57 -5.08
N ALA A 13 -17.11 1.41 -5.68
CA ALA A 13 -16.13 0.34 -5.77
C ALA A 13 -14.88 0.74 -6.58
N LEU A 14 -15.08 1.41 -7.72
CA LEU A 14 -13.96 1.94 -8.52
C LEU A 14 -13.16 2.99 -7.74
N SER A 15 -13.84 3.93 -7.08
CA SER A 15 -13.16 4.93 -6.24
C SER A 15 -12.37 4.26 -5.12
N GLU A 16 -12.92 3.26 -4.45
CA GLU A 16 -12.25 2.55 -3.35
C GLU A 16 -11.01 1.79 -3.83
N ILE A 17 -11.11 1.05 -4.95
CA ILE A 17 -9.99 0.30 -5.55
C ILE A 17 -8.83 1.24 -5.92
N HIS A 18 -9.15 2.41 -6.45
CA HIS A 18 -8.16 3.39 -6.91
C HIS A 18 -7.79 4.46 -5.89
N SER A 19 -8.27 4.32 -4.64
CA SER A 19 -7.99 5.24 -3.53
C SER A 19 -7.24 4.55 -2.39
N PRO A 20 -6.02 4.08 -2.63
CA PRO A 20 -5.26 3.36 -1.61
C PRO A 20 -5.00 4.24 -0.39
N ARG A 21 -5.16 3.65 0.80
CA ARG A 21 -4.92 4.27 2.10
C ARG A 21 -3.80 3.53 2.82
N VAL A 22 -2.83 4.27 3.35
CA VAL A 22 -1.73 3.75 4.15
C VAL A 22 -1.70 4.43 5.51
N THR A 23 -1.63 3.64 6.57
CA THR A 23 -1.53 4.15 7.94
C THR A 23 -0.08 4.22 8.39
N ARG A 24 0.18 5.00 9.45
CA ARG A 24 1.49 5.08 10.08
C ARG A 24 2.04 3.68 10.44
N ASP A 25 1.20 2.82 11.02
CA ASP A 25 1.63 1.50 11.50
C ASP A 25 1.95 0.55 10.32
N MET A 26 1.16 0.62 9.22
CA MET A 26 1.47 -0.11 7.99
C MET A 26 2.82 0.31 7.40
N LEU A 27 3.12 1.62 7.37
CA LEU A 27 4.39 2.14 6.87
C LEU A 27 5.56 1.73 7.78
N ALA A 28 5.40 1.86 9.10
CA ALA A 28 6.44 1.50 10.06
C ALA A 28 6.78 0.01 9.99
N LEU A 29 5.76 -0.85 9.89
CA LEU A 29 5.96 -2.29 9.75
C LEU A 29 6.63 -2.64 8.41
N SER A 30 6.14 -2.07 7.31
CA SER A 30 6.72 -2.30 5.98
C SER A 30 8.19 -1.84 5.91
N LEU A 31 8.52 -0.71 6.51
CA LEU A 31 9.89 -0.22 6.58
C LEU A 31 10.79 -1.18 7.37
N ARG A 32 10.36 -1.62 8.56
CA ARG A 32 11.12 -2.60 9.37
C ARG A 32 11.36 -3.90 8.60
N GLN A 33 10.34 -4.43 7.93
CA GLN A 33 10.45 -5.65 7.12
C GLN A 33 11.44 -5.48 5.95
N LEU A 34 11.40 -4.32 5.28
CA LEU A 34 12.32 -4.01 4.19
C LEU A 34 13.77 -3.83 4.67
N GLU A 35 13.98 -3.19 5.80
CA GLU A 35 15.28 -3.01 6.41
C GLU A 35 15.88 -4.34 6.84
N ALA A 36 15.10 -5.18 7.50
CA ALA A 36 15.52 -6.53 7.90
C ALA A 36 15.87 -7.41 6.69
N TYR A 37 15.05 -7.37 5.64
CA TYR A 37 15.35 -8.05 4.37
C TYR A 37 16.65 -7.55 3.74
N HIS A 38 16.81 -6.22 3.65
CA HIS A 38 17.98 -5.60 3.07
C HIS A 38 19.26 -5.97 3.84
N ALA A 39 19.23 -5.91 5.17
CA ALA A 39 20.35 -6.30 6.02
C ALA A 39 20.71 -7.79 5.87
N ARG A 40 19.70 -8.68 5.83
CA ARG A 40 19.92 -10.13 5.72
C ARG A 40 20.56 -10.56 4.39
N TYR A 41 20.25 -9.82 3.32
CA TYR A 41 20.69 -10.20 1.97
C TYR A 41 21.67 -9.20 1.33
N ALA A 42 22.22 -8.26 2.11
CA ALA A 42 23.12 -7.19 1.61
C ALA A 42 24.23 -7.74 0.72
N ASP A 43 24.94 -8.79 1.16
CA ASP A 43 26.08 -9.38 0.44
C ASP A 43 25.70 -10.11 -0.85
N ARG A 44 24.40 -10.41 -1.04
CA ARG A 44 23.87 -11.14 -2.21
C ARG A 44 23.17 -10.24 -3.22
N LEU A 45 23.03 -8.98 -2.89
CA LEU A 45 22.37 -8.01 -3.74
C LEU A 45 23.36 -7.39 -4.72
N SER A 46 22.96 -7.24 -5.98
CA SER A 46 23.73 -6.39 -6.92
C SER A 46 23.69 -4.93 -6.47
N SER A 47 24.70 -4.15 -6.84
CA SER A 47 24.76 -2.70 -6.53
C SER A 47 23.48 -1.96 -6.95
N LEU A 48 22.92 -2.31 -8.10
CA LEU A 48 21.67 -1.76 -8.59
C LEU A 48 20.48 -2.11 -7.66
N SER A 49 20.37 -3.37 -7.24
CA SER A 49 19.32 -3.80 -6.31
C SER A 49 19.45 -3.12 -4.96
N HIS A 50 20.67 -2.96 -4.47
CA HIS A 50 20.96 -2.23 -3.23
C HIS A 50 20.50 -0.79 -3.31
N SER A 51 20.83 -0.06 -4.40
CA SER A 51 20.40 1.32 -4.62
C SER A 51 18.86 1.45 -4.64
N PHE A 52 18.15 0.60 -5.38
CA PHE A 52 16.68 0.65 -5.42
C PHE A 52 16.01 0.32 -4.08
N LEU A 53 16.56 -0.60 -3.28
CA LEU A 53 16.05 -0.87 -1.94
C LEU A 53 16.27 0.31 -1.01
N ILE A 54 17.39 1.03 -1.12
CA ILE A 54 17.63 2.29 -0.38
C ILE A 54 16.62 3.35 -0.81
N HIS A 55 16.36 3.53 -2.10
CA HIS A 55 15.36 4.47 -2.59
C HIS A 55 13.97 4.13 -2.02
N LEU A 56 13.58 2.86 -2.04
CA LEU A 56 12.30 2.44 -1.46
C LEU A 56 12.22 2.72 0.04
N GLN A 57 13.28 2.43 0.80
CA GLN A 57 13.36 2.79 2.21
C GLN A 57 13.25 4.29 2.43
N THR A 58 13.89 5.10 1.57
CA THR A 58 13.85 6.57 1.65
C THR A 58 12.42 7.08 1.46
N VAL A 59 11.69 6.56 0.46
CA VAL A 59 10.28 6.91 0.23
C VAL A 59 9.43 6.53 1.44
N LEU A 60 9.60 5.32 1.98
CA LEU A 60 8.84 4.87 3.16
C LEU A 60 9.13 5.70 4.40
N ARG A 61 10.40 6.06 4.63
CA ARG A 61 10.80 6.95 5.74
C ARG A 61 10.20 8.35 5.59
N ALA A 62 10.18 8.90 4.37
CA ALA A 62 9.58 10.19 4.10
C ALA A 62 8.08 10.20 4.39
N LEU A 63 7.35 9.17 3.93
CA LEU A 63 5.93 8.99 4.21
C LEU A 63 5.67 8.83 5.72
N LEU A 64 6.46 8.02 6.39
CA LEU A 64 6.34 7.79 7.84
C LEU A 64 6.64 9.07 8.63
N ALA A 65 7.64 9.85 8.22
CA ALA A 65 8.00 11.11 8.89
C ALA A 65 6.86 12.12 8.87
N VAL A 66 6.14 12.25 7.74
CA VAL A 66 4.97 13.13 7.63
C VAL A 66 3.87 12.75 8.63
N LEU A 67 3.66 11.45 8.86
CA LEU A 67 2.63 10.97 9.81
C LEU A 67 3.08 10.95 11.27
N THR A 68 4.40 10.97 11.51
CA THR A 68 4.96 10.93 12.89
C THR A 68 5.27 12.34 13.40
N SER A 69 5.77 13.19 12.51
CA SER A 69 6.17 14.57 12.83
C SER A 69 5.72 15.48 11.68
N PRO A 70 4.40 15.78 11.60
CA PRO A 70 3.85 16.54 10.49
C PRO A 70 4.48 17.92 10.41
N PRO A 71 4.80 18.40 9.18
CA PRO A 71 5.25 19.78 9.00
C PRO A 71 4.24 20.79 9.52
N PRO A 72 4.68 21.96 10.03
CA PRO A 72 3.77 22.99 10.56
C PRO A 72 2.72 23.49 9.57
N ALA A 73 3.00 23.32 8.26
CA ALA A 73 2.07 23.70 7.19
C ALA A 73 0.86 22.74 7.08
N LEU A 74 0.93 21.54 7.70
CA LEU A 74 -0.19 20.60 7.74
C LEU A 74 -1.04 20.82 8.98
N GLY A 75 -2.35 20.96 8.78
CA GLY A 75 -3.32 20.87 9.86
C GLY A 75 -3.57 19.40 10.29
N ARG A 76 -4.53 19.21 11.21
CA ARG A 76 -4.94 17.85 11.62
C ARG A 76 -5.36 17.01 10.42
N VAL A 77 -6.14 17.58 9.51
CA VAL A 77 -6.50 16.99 8.22
C VAL A 77 -6.14 18.00 7.14
N SER A 78 -5.43 17.55 6.14
CA SER A 78 -5.02 18.39 5.01
C SER A 78 -5.28 17.67 3.69
N VAL A 79 -5.72 18.43 2.69
CA VAL A 79 -5.94 17.94 1.34
C VAL A 79 -4.95 18.62 0.40
N LEU A 80 -4.16 17.85 -0.28
CA LEU A 80 -3.07 18.32 -1.14
C LEU A 80 -3.23 17.80 -2.57
N ARG A 81 -2.63 18.50 -3.52
CA ARG A 81 -2.38 17.96 -4.85
C ARG A 81 -1.20 16.99 -4.79
N THR A 82 -1.15 16.02 -5.70
CA THR A 82 -0.08 15.00 -5.74
C THR A 82 1.31 15.64 -5.87
N ASP A 83 1.45 16.65 -6.74
CA ASP A 83 2.70 17.38 -6.95
C ASP A 83 3.18 18.14 -5.68
N ALA A 84 2.26 18.77 -4.96
CA ALA A 84 2.58 19.46 -3.71
C ALA A 84 2.97 18.47 -2.60
N PHE A 85 2.32 17.31 -2.55
CA PHE A 85 2.65 16.25 -1.62
C PHE A 85 4.03 15.65 -1.89
N LEU A 86 4.37 15.35 -3.16
CA LEU A 86 5.70 14.85 -3.54
C LEU A 86 6.82 15.83 -3.19
N ARG A 87 6.62 17.13 -3.45
CA ARG A 87 7.57 18.16 -3.01
C ARG A 87 7.75 18.19 -1.49
N MET A 88 6.65 18.04 -0.74
CA MET A 88 6.72 17.99 0.72
C MET A 88 7.50 16.77 1.22
N LEU A 89 7.40 15.62 0.56
CA LEU A 89 8.16 14.41 0.87
C LEU A 89 9.65 14.54 0.57
N ARG A 90 10.07 15.52 -0.27
CA ARG A 90 11.46 15.70 -0.73
C ARG A 90 12.04 14.43 -1.36
N VAL A 91 11.28 13.81 -2.23
CA VAL A 91 11.67 12.58 -2.95
C VAL A 91 11.73 12.80 -4.47
N GLU A 92 11.87 14.06 -4.90
CA GLU A 92 11.89 14.43 -6.32
C GLU A 92 13.07 13.77 -7.08
N ASP A 93 14.17 13.51 -6.39
CA ASP A 93 15.34 12.84 -6.97
C ASP A 93 15.13 11.35 -7.21
N ILE A 94 14.03 10.78 -6.71
CA ILE A 94 13.71 9.36 -6.85
C ILE A 94 12.67 9.17 -7.95
N ASN A 95 13.10 8.51 -9.05
CA ASN A 95 12.16 8.09 -10.09
C ASN A 95 11.26 6.95 -9.59
N LEU A 96 10.03 7.28 -9.16
CA LEU A 96 9.08 6.31 -8.63
C LEU A 96 8.66 5.28 -9.69
N PHE A 97 8.60 5.63 -10.97
CA PHE A 97 8.29 4.67 -12.04
C PHE A 97 9.36 3.59 -12.15
N ASP A 98 10.63 3.98 -12.17
CA ASP A 98 11.73 3.02 -12.25
C ASP A 98 11.81 2.17 -10.98
N LEU A 99 11.51 2.77 -9.82
CA LEU A 99 11.42 2.06 -8.55
C LEU A 99 10.35 0.96 -8.59
N LEU A 100 9.15 1.26 -9.08
CA LEU A 100 8.05 0.30 -9.20
C LEU A 100 8.35 -0.79 -10.24
N ARG A 101 8.95 -0.41 -11.38
CA ARG A 101 9.40 -1.36 -12.39
C ARG A 101 10.43 -2.34 -11.82
N PHE A 102 11.39 -1.84 -11.03
CA PHE A 102 12.36 -2.68 -10.35
C PHE A 102 11.67 -3.64 -9.36
N VAL A 103 10.77 -3.14 -8.52
CA VAL A 103 10.02 -3.95 -7.54
C VAL A 103 9.28 -5.09 -8.24
N ALA A 104 8.61 -4.81 -9.36
CA ALA A 104 7.88 -5.79 -10.15
C ALA A 104 8.84 -6.79 -10.83
N ALA A 105 9.86 -6.31 -11.56
CA ALA A 105 10.80 -7.14 -12.30
C ALA A 105 11.60 -8.08 -11.41
N LYS A 106 11.98 -7.63 -10.22
CA LYS A 106 12.74 -8.44 -9.25
C LYS A 106 11.85 -9.24 -8.30
N ARG A 107 10.53 -9.15 -8.45
CA ARG A 107 9.53 -9.81 -7.59
C ARG A 107 9.79 -9.54 -6.10
N ILE A 108 10.12 -8.29 -5.77
CA ILE A 108 10.51 -7.90 -4.40
C ILE A 108 9.40 -8.22 -3.41
N LEU A 109 8.14 -7.94 -3.78
CA LEU A 109 6.98 -8.26 -2.94
C LEU A 109 6.93 -9.76 -2.56
N PHE A 110 7.10 -10.65 -3.53
CA PHE A 110 7.12 -12.09 -3.29
C PHE A 110 8.28 -12.51 -2.37
N LYS A 111 9.47 -11.93 -2.59
CA LYS A 111 10.65 -12.20 -1.77
C LYS A 111 10.50 -11.72 -0.34
N LEU A 112 9.89 -10.53 -0.15
CA LEU A 112 9.61 -9.98 1.18
C LEU A 112 8.58 -10.83 1.93
N ASN A 113 7.49 -11.23 1.28
CA ASN A 113 6.50 -12.10 1.90
C ASN A 113 7.14 -13.43 2.34
N GLY A 114 7.89 -14.09 1.46
CA GLY A 114 8.58 -15.33 1.82
C GLY A 114 9.71 -15.15 2.86
N PHE A 115 10.25 -13.93 3.01
CA PHE A 115 11.17 -13.60 4.09
C PHE A 115 10.43 -13.47 5.42
N VAL A 116 9.34 -12.72 5.45
CA VAL A 116 8.50 -12.53 6.65
C VAL A 116 7.95 -13.87 7.15
N ASP A 117 7.46 -14.74 6.24
CA ASP A 117 6.95 -16.06 6.60
C ASP A 117 8.04 -16.95 7.26
N ARG A 118 9.27 -16.88 6.75
CA ARG A 118 10.40 -17.61 7.35
C ARG A 118 10.79 -17.09 8.73
N MET A 119 10.88 -15.79 8.91
CA MET A 119 11.16 -15.16 10.20
C MET A 119 10.13 -15.57 11.24
N ARG A 120 8.87 -15.63 10.85
CA ARG A 120 7.78 -16.11 11.70
C ARG A 120 7.90 -17.60 12.06
N GLY A 121 8.33 -18.43 11.11
CA GLY A 121 8.57 -19.86 11.35
C GLY A 121 9.75 -20.11 12.29
N GLU A 122 10.80 -19.28 12.22
CA GLU A 122 11.97 -19.34 13.13
C GLU A 122 11.59 -18.94 14.56
N GLU A 123 10.71 -17.94 14.74
CA GLU A 123 10.23 -17.51 16.07
C GLU A 123 9.30 -18.54 16.72
N SER A 124 8.50 -19.26 15.94
CA SER A 124 7.59 -20.31 16.46
C SER A 124 8.24 -21.69 16.60
N GLY A 125 9.41 -21.93 15.98
CA GLY A 125 10.14 -23.19 16.00
C GLY A 125 11.26 -23.30 17.04
N GLY A 126 11.48 -22.28 17.86
CA GLY A 126 12.51 -22.26 18.91
C GLY A 126 12.17 -23.01 20.20
N GLY A 127 11.45 -24.12 20.13
CA GLY A 127 11.14 -24.94 21.29
C GLY A 127 10.98 -26.42 20.94
N GLY A 128 12.06 -27.20 21.07
CA GLY A 128 11.88 -28.64 21.26
C GLY A 128 12.70 -29.62 20.41
N LYS A 129 13.96 -29.78 20.72
CA LYS A 129 14.59 -31.12 20.80
C LYS A 129 15.37 -31.16 22.09
N GLY A 130 14.79 -31.79 23.07
CA GLY A 130 15.39 -32.14 24.35
C GLY A 130 14.42 -33.06 25.06
N GLU A 131 14.65 -34.35 24.98
CA GLU A 131 14.02 -35.39 25.80
C GLU A 131 14.36 -35.15 27.28
N GLY A 132 13.39 -35.37 28.19
CA GLY A 132 13.71 -35.71 29.58
C GLY A 132 12.97 -34.91 30.65
N GLU A 133 11.94 -35.54 31.21
CA GLU A 133 11.51 -35.61 32.62
C GLU A 133 11.22 -34.38 33.49
N ILE A 134 9.96 -34.40 33.96
CA ILE A 134 9.43 -34.22 35.34
C ILE A 134 9.61 -32.87 36.04
N GLY A 135 8.45 -32.21 36.28
CA GLY A 135 8.08 -31.68 37.57
C GLY A 135 8.53 -30.27 37.92
N GLY A 136 7.59 -29.34 38.05
CA GLY A 136 7.78 -28.09 38.75
C GLY A 136 6.86 -26.97 38.34
N LYS A 137 5.73 -26.78 39.04
CA LYS A 137 4.95 -25.58 39.04
C LYS A 137 5.83 -24.42 39.51
N SER A 138 5.83 -23.30 38.79
CA SER A 138 5.97 -21.98 39.36
C SER A 138 5.26 -20.97 38.50
N GLU A 139 4.32 -20.29 39.15
CA GLU A 139 3.60 -19.13 38.65
C GLU A 139 4.52 -17.92 38.50
N GLY A 140 4.20 -17.06 37.55
CA GLY A 140 4.68 -15.68 37.59
C GLY A 140 5.85 -15.39 36.61
N GLY A 141 5.54 -15.01 35.40
CA GLY A 141 6.50 -14.43 34.48
C GLY A 141 5.75 -13.62 33.42
N GLY A 142 5.78 -12.29 33.57
CA GLY A 142 5.15 -11.36 32.66
C GLY A 142 5.46 -11.69 31.22
N LYS A 143 4.43 -11.75 30.40
CA LYS A 143 4.56 -11.73 28.94
C LYS A 143 5.32 -10.47 28.57
N LYS A 144 6.62 -10.58 28.28
CA LYS A 144 7.27 -9.66 27.38
C LYS A 144 6.54 -9.83 26.04
N GLU A 145 5.75 -8.85 25.69
CA GLU A 145 5.28 -8.69 24.32
C GLU A 145 6.55 -8.64 23.45
N SER A 146 6.89 -9.76 22.84
CA SER A 146 7.82 -9.76 21.72
C SER A 146 7.15 -8.93 20.65
N GLU A 147 7.70 -7.75 20.36
CA GLU A 147 7.39 -6.95 19.18
C GLU A 147 7.81 -7.74 17.93
N GLY A 148 7.20 -8.89 17.73
CA GLY A 148 7.41 -9.73 16.56
C GLY A 148 7.01 -8.99 15.30
N LEU A 149 7.76 -9.17 14.22
CA LEU A 149 7.35 -8.73 12.89
C LEU A 149 5.95 -9.29 12.62
N ALA A 150 4.93 -8.43 12.61
CA ALA A 150 3.55 -8.86 12.49
C ALA A 150 3.33 -9.75 11.24
N PRO A 151 2.40 -10.68 11.33
CA PRO A 151 2.25 -11.77 10.35
C PRO A 151 1.71 -11.35 8.98
N ILE A 152 1.27 -10.13 8.81
CA ILE A 152 0.66 -9.66 7.57
C ILE A 152 1.57 -8.62 6.93
N SER A 153 1.98 -8.88 5.68
CA SER A 153 2.69 -7.89 4.90
C SER A 153 1.72 -6.84 4.35
N HIS A 154 1.88 -5.59 4.74
CA HIS A 154 1.13 -4.46 4.18
C HIS A 154 1.77 -3.90 2.90
N PHE A 155 2.88 -4.50 2.45
CA PHE A 155 3.62 -4.05 1.27
C PHE A 155 2.76 -3.90 0.00
N PRO A 156 1.78 -4.79 -0.31
CA PRO A 156 0.93 -4.62 -1.48
C PRO A 156 0.20 -3.28 -1.49
N VAL A 157 -0.40 -2.90 -0.35
CA VAL A 157 -1.13 -1.64 -0.21
C VAL A 157 -0.20 -0.43 -0.29
N VAL A 158 0.97 -0.52 0.35
CA VAL A 158 2.00 0.53 0.32
C VAL A 158 2.52 0.74 -1.11
N LEU A 159 2.78 -0.33 -1.85
CA LEU A 159 3.21 -0.24 -3.26
C LEU A 159 2.09 0.29 -4.16
N ALA A 160 0.84 -0.10 -3.92
CA ALA A 160 -0.31 0.46 -4.63
C ALA A 160 -0.43 1.98 -4.39
N PHE A 161 -0.21 2.44 -3.15
CA PHE A 161 -0.17 3.86 -2.84
C PHE A 161 0.97 4.58 -3.57
N ILE A 162 2.19 4.04 -3.53
CA ILE A 162 3.33 4.62 -4.27
C ILE A 162 3.04 4.64 -5.77
N GLY A 163 2.41 3.59 -6.30
CA GLY A 163 1.97 3.52 -7.70
C GLY A 163 0.95 4.60 -8.05
N ALA A 164 -0.02 4.81 -7.18
CA ALA A 164 -1.02 5.86 -7.38
C ALA A 164 -0.41 7.28 -7.37
N LEU A 165 0.70 7.50 -6.62
CA LEU A 165 1.44 8.77 -6.66
C LEU A 165 2.12 9.05 -8.01
N THR A 166 2.33 8.03 -8.84
CA THR A 166 2.90 8.22 -10.19
C THR A 166 1.85 8.58 -11.23
N SER A 167 0.57 8.49 -10.90
CA SER A 167 -0.51 8.88 -11.80
C SER A 167 -0.64 10.40 -11.81
N ASP A 168 -0.40 10.98 -12.98
CA ASP A 168 -0.55 12.43 -13.19
C ASP A 168 -2.01 12.73 -13.58
N SER A 169 -2.91 12.59 -12.63
CA SER A 169 -4.34 12.90 -12.82
C SER A 169 -4.73 14.12 -11.99
N GLU A 170 -5.34 15.10 -12.64
CA GLU A 170 -5.94 16.26 -11.93
C GLU A 170 -7.09 15.85 -11.01
N ASP A 171 -7.68 14.69 -11.28
CA ASP A 171 -8.79 14.11 -10.52
C ASP A 171 -8.35 13.40 -9.23
N THR A 172 -7.07 13.46 -8.88
CA THR A 172 -6.55 12.86 -7.65
C THR A 172 -6.21 13.92 -6.60
N LYS A 173 -6.50 13.61 -5.34
CA LYS A 173 -6.09 14.41 -4.17
C LYS A 173 -5.47 13.49 -3.12
N ILE A 174 -4.54 14.04 -2.38
CA ILE A 174 -3.93 13.35 -1.24
C ILE A 174 -4.54 13.92 0.04
N VAL A 175 -5.15 13.07 0.83
CA VAL A 175 -5.60 13.39 2.19
C VAL A 175 -4.56 12.91 3.17
N VAL A 176 -4.07 13.82 3.99
CA VAL A 176 -3.18 13.53 5.12
C VAL A 176 -3.96 13.79 6.39
N ASP A 177 -4.15 12.77 7.20
CA ASP A 177 -4.75 12.89 8.54
C ASP A 177 -3.68 12.56 9.59
N CYS A 178 -3.39 13.54 10.45
CA CYS A 178 -2.44 13.45 11.54
C CYS A 178 -3.13 13.30 12.92
N GLY A 179 -4.38 12.84 12.94
CA GLY A 179 -5.15 12.61 14.17
C GLY A 179 -4.72 11.36 14.94
N ASP A 180 -5.67 10.75 15.64
CA ASP A 180 -5.40 9.61 16.53
C ASP A 180 -4.91 8.36 15.80
N THR A 181 -5.39 8.14 14.58
CA THR A 181 -4.93 7.08 13.67
C THR A 181 -4.37 7.68 12.39
N PRO A 182 -3.11 8.15 12.40
CA PRO A 182 -2.54 8.89 11.28
C PRO A 182 -2.49 8.05 10.00
N PHE A 183 -2.90 8.67 8.88
CA PHE A 183 -2.87 8.03 7.57
C PHE A 183 -2.66 9.02 6.43
N VAL A 184 -2.21 8.50 5.29
CA VAL A 184 -2.25 9.16 3.99
C VAL A 184 -3.12 8.35 3.06
N GLN A 185 -4.01 9.00 2.34
CA GLN A 185 -4.88 8.38 1.36
C GLN A 185 -4.87 9.18 0.06
N LEU A 186 -4.69 8.48 -1.06
CA LEU A 186 -5.00 9.05 -2.35
C LEU A 186 -6.51 8.91 -2.59
N LEU A 187 -7.18 9.98 -2.97
CA LEU A 187 -8.58 9.97 -3.36
C LEU A 187 -8.69 10.16 -4.87
N LEU A 188 -9.32 9.22 -5.53
CA LEU A 188 -9.77 9.38 -6.90
C LEU A 188 -11.14 10.07 -6.89
N LEU A 189 -11.21 11.32 -7.37
CA LEU A 189 -12.44 12.12 -7.37
C LEU A 189 -13.38 11.74 -8.50
N ASN A 190 -12.81 11.36 -9.65
CA ASN A 190 -13.58 10.96 -10.82
C ASN A 190 -13.17 9.57 -11.29
N PRO A 191 -13.97 8.52 -11.02
CA PRO A 191 -13.70 7.16 -11.48
C PRO A 191 -14.08 6.92 -12.94
N GLU A 192 -14.68 7.91 -13.64
CA GLU A 192 -15.20 7.73 -15.01
C GLU A 192 -14.11 7.32 -15.99
N SER A 193 -12.91 7.90 -15.90
CA SER A 193 -11.78 7.56 -16.78
C SER A 193 -11.36 6.08 -16.69
N HIS A 194 -11.44 5.50 -15.50
CA HIS A 194 -11.17 4.07 -15.29
C HIS A 194 -12.30 3.19 -15.84
N PHE A 195 -13.54 3.66 -15.75
CA PHE A 195 -14.68 2.96 -16.31
C PHE A 195 -14.66 3.03 -17.85
N GLU A 196 -14.27 4.16 -18.42
CA GLU A 196 -14.13 4.34 -19.87
C GLU A 196 -13.17 3.31 -20.48
N THR A 197 -12.04 3.04 -19.83
CA THR A 197 -11.09 2.01 -20.26
C THR A 197 -11.76 0.63 -20.35
N ILE A 198 -12.58 0.28 -19.37
CA ILE A 198 -13.32 -1.00 -19.38
C ILE A 198 -14.34 -1.05 -20.55
N ILE A 199 -15.02 0.07 -20.82
CA ILE A 199 -15.99 0.18 -21.91
C ILE A 199 -15.30 0.02 -23.27
N GLN A 200 -14.14 0.67 -23.45
CA GLN A 200 -13.39 0.62 -24.72
C GLN A 200 -12.86 -0.79 -25.02
N ASP A 201 -12.41 -1.51 -24.01
CA ASP A 201 -11.88 -2.88 -24.17
C ASP A 201 -12.98 -3.93 -24.32
N ALA A 202 -14.21 -3.63 -23.90
CA ALA A 202 -15.31 -4.56 -23.91
C ALA A 202 -16.12 -4.48 -25.19
N ARG A 203 -16.39 -5.63 -25.85
CA ARG A 203 -17.30 -5.71 -27.01
C ARG A 203 -18.72 -5.24 -26.66
N SER A 204 -19.17 -5.45 -25.43
CA SER A 204 -20.45 -5.01 -24.89
C SER A 204 -20.39 -4.95 -23.37
N VAL A 205 -21.05 -3.95 -22.81
CA VAL A 205 -21.19 -3.77 -21.37
C VAL A 205 -22.66 -3.79 -21.02
N ILE A 206 -23.04 -4.64 -20.07
CA ILE A 206 -24.40 -4.73 -19.53
C ILE A 206 -24.35 -4.27 -18.09
N ILE A 207 -25.17 -3.32 -17.74
CA ILE A 207 -25.29 -2.77 -16.40
C ILE A 207 -26.66 -3.15 -15.85
N THR A 208 -26.70 -3.83 -14.72
CA THR A 208 -27.91 -4.22 -14.02
C THR A 208 -27.90 -3.71 -12.59
N GLY A 209 -29.06 -3.52 -12.00
CA GLY A 209 -29.18 -3.13 -10.60
C GLY A 209 -30.64 -2.89 -10.21
N GLY A 210 -31.06 -3.45 -9.07
CA GLY A 210 -32.44 -3.37 -8.60
C GLY A 210 -32.96 -1.96 -8.28
N THR A 211 -32.06 -1.00 -8.11
CA THR A 211 -32.35 0.41 -7.77
C THR A 211 -32.08 1.40 -8.89
N LEU A 212 -31.70 0.90 -10.08
CA LEU A 212 -31.50 1.76 -11.23
C LEU A 212 -32.86 2.31 -11.67
N GLN A 213 -33.11 3.59 -11.42
CA GLN A 213 -34.24 4.30 -12.05
C GLN A 213 -34.02 4.36 -13.55
N PRO A 214 -35.09 4.40 -14.37
CA PRO A 214 -34.93 4.44 -15.82
C PRO A 214 -34.05 5.64 -16.18
N VAL A 215 -32.83 5.33 -16.62
CA VAL A 215 -31.90 6.32 -17.14
C VAL A 215 -32.44 6.73 -18.49
N SER A 216 -32.80 7.99 -18.65
CA SER A 216 -33.05 8.57 -19.96
C SER A 216 -31.79 8.39 -20.80
N LEU A 217 -31.86 7.50 -21.81
CA LEU A 217 -30.77 7.25 -22.75
C LEU A 217 -30.46 8.53 -23.51
N HIS A 218 -29.46 9.28 -23.04
CA HIS A 218 -28.79 10.28 -23.89
C HIS A 218 -27.95 9.49 -24.91
N ARG A 219 -28.59 9.26 -26.05
CA ARG A 219 -27.95 8.75 -27.25
C ARG A 219 -27.09 9.88 -27.78
N SER A 220 -25.81 9.89 -27.42
CA SER A 220 -24.80 10.71 -28.10
C SER A 220 -24.62 10.11 -29.49
N SER A 221 -25.36 10.66 -30.47
CA SER A 221 -25.11 10.41 -31.89
C SER A 221 -23.85 11.16 -32.27
N HIS A 222 -22.71 10.48 -32.26
CA HIS A 222 -21.57 10.92 -33.03
C HIS A 222 -21.72 10.38 -34.46
N LEU A 223 -22.10 11.27 -35.37
CA LEU A 223 -21.88 11.21 -36.81
C LEU A 223 -20.44 11.56 -37.13
#